data_7922bb4998f17d53f1c5b1fdc17dea34
#
_entry.id   7922bb4998f17d53f1c5b1fdc17dea34
#
_cell.length_a   1.000
_cell.length_b   1.000
_cell.length_c   1.000
_cell.angle_alpha   90.00
_cell.angle_beta   90.00
_cell.angle_gamma   90.00
#
_symmetry.space_group_name_H-M   'P 1'
#
loop_
_entity.id
_entity.type
_entity.pdbx_description
1 polymer ?
#
loop_
_entity_poly.entity_id
_entity_poly.type
_entity_poly.pdbx_seq_one_letter_code
_entity_poly.pdbx_strand_id
1 'polypeptide(L)'
;MQMKQFMLATVLVLSLGLGVRSALAAEPAAATGGTATNAAGAGTPPVGVRVMFDGNSWFPFVVQSWVGDLVKAAGIQGHQVVKGSKPNEPNPIAVGDVDVYTHGVHWWTGPIAEAPKLLASGLQSNPNFRVYYQAAWLVGDGRHLFPEGRRDPIKVIADYDLSDLADVQNAISKTRKSVEDAVDKINQQYGKSVVFIVPVGDAVTKLRGMIVAGKYPGLTKQSELWNDAMPHPGAHVMALQAYCHFALIYHMSPKGLALKGFTDEQLGILQKIAWETVSEDPYAGIKEVAKPQGSAKVEPVATTNAAPASAVPAELKGWQSTAVLPDKAVITDYNDYIKELPQVERERVADVRYFTDGTGQNAVAITVNGKDGAWMPILVYDKQNKRLRVLKQAPGK
;
A
#
# COMPACT_ATOMS: atom_id res chain seq x y z
N MET A 1 0.07 44.95 12.35
CA MET A 1 1.39 45.52 11.99
C MET A 1 2.39 45.12 13.05
N GLN A 2 3.12 44.04 12.84
CA GLN A 2 4.43 43.67 13.39
C GLN A 2 4.82 42.28 12.87
N MET A 3 5.67 42.30 11.86
CA MET A 3 6.40 41.13 11.37
C MET A 3 7.45 40.75 12.42
N LYS A 4 7.49 39.46 12.83
CA LYS A 4 8.63 38.88 13.56
C LYS A 4 9.44 38.02 12.60
N GLN A 5 10.64 38.51 12.30
CA GLN A 5 11.70 37.83 11.58
C GLN A 5 12.19 36.62 12.41
N PHE A 6 12.32 35.45 11.78
CA PHE A 6 13.06 34.33 12.34
C PHE A 6 14.47 34.35 11.76
N MET A 7 15.45 34.50 12.65
CA MET A 7 16.88 34.37 12.35
C MET A 7 17.27 32.93 12.07
N LEU A 8 17.98 32.78 10.97
CA LEU A 8 18.71 31.56 10.60
C LEU A 8 20.05 31.55 11.34
N ALA A 9 20.26 30.60 12.24
CA ALA A 9 21.56 30.37 12.87
C ALA A 9 22.34 29.28 12.10
N THR A 10 23.35 29.72 11.38
CA THR A 10 24.35 28.85 10.72
C THR A 10 25.41 28.47 11.73
N VAL A 11 25.54 27.19 12.07
CA VAL A 11 26.62 26.68 12.90
C VAL A 11 27.74 26.19 11.99
N LEU A 12 28.86 26.90 12.03
CA LEU A 12 30.13 26.57 11.38
C LEU A 12 30.95 25.66 12.34
N VAL A 13 31.20 24.41 12.00
CA VAL A 13 32.10 23.53 12.76
C VAL A 13 33.47 23.54 12.09
N LEU A 14 34.44 24.17 12.75
CA LEU A 14 35.85 24.05 12.41
C LEU A 14 36.41 22.71 12.94
N SER A 15 36.91 21.87 12.06
CA SER A 15 37.72 20.69 12.44
C SER A 15 39.19 21.02 12.41
N LEU A 16 39.84 21.02 13.61
CA LEU A 16 41.26 21.02 13.74
C LEU A 16 41.80 19.58 13.67
N GLY A 17 42.69 19.35 12.73
CA GLY A 17 43.40 18.10 12.59
C GLY A 17 44.55 17.97 13.59
N LEU A 18 44.75 16.78 14.11
CA LEU A 18 46.03 16.35 14.70
C LEU A 18 46.32 14.93 14.18
N GLY A 19 47.37 14.85 13.38
CA GLY A 19 47.87 13.60 12.87
C GLY A 19 48.67 12.83 13.91
N VAL A 20 48.49 11.52 13.96
CA VAL A 20 49.50 10.58 14.51
C VAL A 20 49.66 9.45 13.50
N ARG A 21 50.86 9.37 12.93
CA ARG A 21 51.32 8.22 12.14
C ARG A 21 51.71 7.09 13.09
N SER A 22 51.22 5.90 12.84
CA SER A 22 51.95 4.67 13.19
C SER A 22 51.66 3.61 12.16
N ALA A 23 52.69 3.24 11.43
CA ALA A 23 52.69 2.14 10.48
C ALA A 23 52.85 0.81 11.24
N LEU A 24 51.99 -0.15 10.97
CA LEU A 24 52.35 -1.57 11.06
C LEU A 24 51.71 -2.27 9.89
N ALA A 25 52.56 -2.83 9.04
CA ALA A 25 52.18 -3.69 7.94
C ALA A 25 51.68 -5.04 8.49
N ALA A 26 50.49 -5.45 8.06
CA ALA A 26 50.05 -6.83 8.15
C ALA A 26 49.57 -7.24 6.73
N GLU A 27 50.14 -8.35 6.26
CA GLU A 27 49.84 -8.98 4.96
C GLU A 27 48.35 -9.29 4.81
N PRO A 28 47.80 -9.21 3.59
CA PRO A 28 46.41 -9.61 3.36
C PRO A 28 46.32 -11.14 3.29
N ALA A 29 45.63 -11.74 4.26
CA ALA A 29 45.16 -13.10 4.17
C ALA A 29 44.21 -13.20 2.99
N ALA A 30 44.50 -14.10 2.04
CA ALA A 30 43.64 -14.40 0.88
C ALA A 30 42.26 -14.84 1.36
N ALA A 31 41.27 -13.99 1.14
CA ALA A 31 39.87 -14.36 1.29
C ALA A 31 39.52 -15.34 0.17
N THR A 32 39.45 -16.62 0.52
CA THR A 32 38.82 -17.64 -0.31
C THR A 32 37.35 -17.23 -0.50
N GLY A 33 37.04 -16.73 -1.71
CA GLY A 33 35.68 -16.45 -2.14
C GLY A 33 34.85 -17.73 -2.15
N GLY A 34 34.09 -17.93 -1.08
CA GLY A 34 32.99 -18.88 -1.06
C GLY A 34 31.91 -18.37 -1.99
N THR A 35 31.87 -18.87 -3.22
CA THR A 35 30.69 -18.76 -4.09
C THR A 35 29.52 -19.45 -3.40
N ALA A 36 28.65 -18.66 -2.79
CA ALA A 36 27.36 -19.14 -2.30
C ALA A 36 26.54 -19.61 -3.50
N THR A 37 26.59 -20.93 -3.76
CA THR A 37 25.71 -21.58 -4.72
C THR A 37 24.28 -21.51 -4.17
N ASN A 38 23.48 -20.60 -4.74
CA ASN A 38 22.03 -20.56 -4.54
C ASN A 38 21.42 -21.87 -5.04
N ALA A 39 21.19 -22.82 -4.15
CA ALA A 39 20.35 -24.00 -4.40
C ALA A 39 18.87 -23.62 -4.19
N ALA A 40 18.38 -22.68 -4.98
CA ALA A 40 16.97 -22.53 -5.30
C ALA A 40 16.83 -22.97 -6.77
N GLY A 41 15.85 -23.83 -7.08
CA GLY A 41 15.71 -24.51 -8.37
C GLY A 41 16.03 -23.59 -9.56
N ALA A 42 16.85 -24.10 -10.49
CA ALA A 42 17.44 -23.37 -11.61
C ALA A 42 16.38 -22.89 -12.63
N GLY A 43 15.53 -21.96 -12.22
CA GLY A 43 14.68 -21.18 -13.10
C GLY A 43 15.39 -19.88 -13.49
N THR A 44 15.19 -19.43 -14.72
CA THR A 44 15.66 -18.12 -15.17
C THR A 44 15.12 -17.03 -14.22
N PRO A 45 15.96 -16.10 -13.75
CA PRO A 45 15.48 -14.98 -12.92
C PRO A 45 14.34 -14.25 -13.62
N PRO A 46 13.32 -13.74 -12.88
CA PRO A 46 12.24 -12.99 -13.49
C PRO A 46 12.79 -11.72 -14.18
N VAL A 47 12.04 -11.23 -15.14
CA VAL A 47 12.35 -9.94 -15.79
C VAL A 47 12.02 -8.82 -14.78
N GLY A 48 12.90 -7.82 -14.72
CA GLY A 48 12.69 -6.64 -13.91
C GLY A 48 11.46 -5.85 -14.36
N VAL A 49 10.87 -5.13 -13.42
CA VAL A 49 9.67 -4.31 -13.65
C VAL A 49 9.97 -2.84 -13.36
N ARG A 50 9.19 -1.94 -13.97
CA ARG A 50 9.21 -0.51 -13.72
C ARG A 50 8.31 -0.21 -12.53
N VAL A 51 8.93 0.17 -11.41
CA VAL A 51 8.23 0.37 -10.13
C VAL A 51 8.19 1.85 -9.80
N MET A 52 7.00 2.36 -9.52
CA MET A 52 6.81 3.68 -8.93
C MET A 52 6.50 3.50 -7.44
N PHE A 53 7.40 4.02 -6.60
CA PHE A 53 7.20 4.03 -5.15
C PHE A 53 6.60 5.36 -4.74
N ASP A 54 5.54 5.30 -3.95
CA ASP A 54 4.90 6.45 -3.32
C ASP A 54 4.63 6.14 -1.85
N GLY A 55 4.49 7.18 -1.05
CA GLY A 55 4.24 7.02 0.37
C GLY A 55 4.62 8.26 1.18
N ASN A 56 4.79 8.04 2.48
CA ASN A 56 5.13 9.07 3.45
C ASN A 56 6.41 8.71 4.22
N SER A 57 6.65 9.37 5.35
CA SER A 57 7.83 9.13 6.19
C SER A 57 7.94 7.70 6.75
N TRP A 58 6.89 6.89 6.67
CA TRP A 58 6.90 5.47 7.05
C TRP A 58 7.30 4.55 5.90
N PHE A 59 7.49 5.11 4.71
CA PHE A 59 8.10 4.45 3.57
C PHE A 59 9.29 5.27 3.07
N PRO A 60 10.41 5.31 3.83
CA PRO A 60 11.55 6.16 3.52
C PRO A 60 12.21 5.78 2.18
N PHE A 61 12.81 6.75 1.52
CA PHE A 61 13.52 6.55 0.25
C PHE A 61 14.59 5.44 0.30
N VAL A 62 15.19 5.22 1.47
CA VAL A 62 16.18 4.13 1.66
C VAL A 62 15.59 2.74 1.39
N VAL A 63 14.30 2.52 1.67
CA VAL A 63 13.62 1.24 1.38
C VAL A 63 13.59 0.99 -0.12
N GLN A 64 13.29 2.02 -0.93
CA GLN A 64 13.30 1.94 -2.39
C GLN A 64 14.71 1.57 -2.91
N SER A 65 15.74 2.23 -2.35
CA SER A 65 17.14 1.93 -2.70
C SER A 65 17.49 0.48 -2.34
N TRP A 66 17.09 0.00 -1.17
CA TRP A 66 17.37 -1.38 -0.74
C TRP A 66 16.62 -2.40 -1.58
N VAL A 67 15.40 -2.15 -2.03
CA VAL A 67 14.72 -3.02 -3.00
C VAL A 67 15.55 -3.11 -4.29
N GLY A 68 16.10 -2.00 -4.79
CA GLY A 68 17.00 -1.99 -5.95
C GLY A 68 18.27 -2.81 -5.72
N ASP A 69 18.89 -2.72 -4.53
CA ASP A 69 20.06 -3.51 -4.16
C ASP A 69 19.74 -5.02 -4.12
N LEU A 70 18.59 -5.40 -3.56
CA LEU A 70 18.11 -6.78 -3.52
C LEU A 70 17.88 -7.33 -4.94
N VAL A 71 17.25 -6.55 -5.80
CA VAL A 71 17.01 -6.90 -7.21
C VAL A 71 18.31 -7.15 -7.95
N LYS A 72 19.31 -6.26 -7.76
CA LYS A 72 20.64 -6.40 -8.34
C LYS A 72 21.34 -7.66 -7.80
N ALA A 73 21.29 -7.91 -6.50
CA ALA A 73 21.87 -9.09 -5.86
C ALA A 73 21.22 -10.38 -6.33
N ALA A 74 19.93 -10.35 -6.65
CA ALA A 74 19.18 -11.48 -7.23
C ALA A 74 19.46 -11.71 -8.73
N GLY A 75 20.26 -10.87 -9.38
CA GLY A 75 20.58 -10.98 -10.81
C GLY A 75 19.44 -10.59 -11.75
N ILE A 76 18.39 -9.93 -11.23
CA ILE A 76 17.24 -9.51 -12.02
C ILE A 76 17.62 -8.31 -12.89
N GLN A 77 17.45 -8.43 -14.20
CA GLN A 77 17.76 -7.37 -15.16
C GLN A 77 16.50 -6.57 -15.52
N GLY A 78 16.67 -5.28 -15.82
CA GLY A 78 15.57 -4.42 -16.31
C GLY A 78 14.70 -3.79 -15.22
N HIS A 79 15.03 -3.94 -13.93
CA HIS A 79 14.35 -3.19 -12.87
C HIS A 79 14.64 -1.69 -12.98
N GLN A 80 13.60 -0.90 -12.88
CA GLN A 80 13.69 0.56 -12.91
C GLN A 80 12.78 1.18 -11.84
N VAL A 81 13.31 2.18 -11.15
CA VAL A 81 12.50 3.03 -10.26
C VAL A 81 12.03 4.24 -11.06
N VAL A 82 10.71 4.32 -11.25
CA VAL A 82 10.07 5.43 -11.97
C VAL A 82 9.73 6.54 -10.99
N LYS A 83 10.14 7.76 -11.32
CA LYS A 83 9.79 8.95 -10.51
C LYS A 83 8.42 9.49 -10.92
N GLY A 84 7.72 10.10 -9.98
CA GLY A 84 6.51 10.87 -10.28
C GLY A 84 6.80 12.02 -11.25
N SER A 85 5.80 12.39 -12.04
CA SER A 85 5.90 13.51 -12.99
C SER A 85 6.07 14.85 -12.29
N LYS A 86 6.86 15.74 -12.89
CA LYS A 86 6.84 17.16 -12.54
C LYS A 86 5.61 17.87 -13.14
N PRO A 87 5.29 19.07 -12.68
CA PRO A 87 4.27 19.87 -13.32
C PRO A 87 4.56 20.00 -14.84
N ASN A 88 3.55 19.75 -15.67
CA ASN A 88 3.62 19.75 -17.14
C ASN A 88 4.32 18.53 -17.80
N GLU A 89 4.76 17.53 -17.05
CA GLU A 89 5.20 16.25 -17.60
C GLU A 89 4.02 15.26 -17.64
N PRO A 90 3.98 14.34 -18.61
CA PRO A 90 2.98 13.28 -18.64
C PRO A 90 3.06 12.42 -17.36
N ASN A 91 1.90 11.99 -16.83
CA ASN A 91 1.87 11.05 -15.72
C ASN A 91 2.41 9.68 -16.19
N PRO A 92 3.50 9.15 -15.60
CA PRO A 92 4.11 7.88 -16.02
C PRO A 92 3.12 6.69 -16.00
N ILE A 93 2.18 6.68 -15.07
CA ILE A 93 1.13 5.65 -15.00
C ILE A 93 0.22 5.75 -16.22
N ALA A 94 -0.19 6.96 -16.60
CA ALA A 94 -1.12 7.19 -17.71
C ALA A 94 -0.51 6.87 -19.09
N VAL A 95 0.81 7.02 -19.23
CA VAL A 95 1.52 6.71 -20.49
C VAL A 95 2.06 5.27 -20.54
N GLY A 96 1.81 4.46 -19.51
CA GLY A 96 2.17 3.05 -19.48
C GLY A 96 3.62 2.77 -19.08
N ASP A 97 4.33 3.74 -18.51
CA ASP A 97 5.72 3.61 -18.08
C ASP A 97 5.90 2.97 -16.69
N VAL A 98 4.82 2.57 -16.05
CA VAL A 98 4.81 1.91 -14.74
C VAL A 98 4.16 0.54 -14.85
N ASP A 99 4.82 -0.48 -14.34
CA ASP A 99 4.29 -1.85 -14.23
C ASP A 99 3.69 -2.09 -12.83
N VAL A 100 4.33 -1.51 -11.81
CA VAL A 100 3.97 -1.65 -10.41
C VAL A 100 3.95 -0.28 -9.74
N TYR A 101 2.81 0.07 -9.16
CA TYR A 101 2.70 1.18 -8.24
C TYR A 101 2.60 0.64 -6.82
N THR A 102 3.51 1.03 -5.94
CA THR A 102 3.46 0.64 -4.53
C THR A 102 3.32 1.86 -3.64
N HIS A 103 2.40 1.78 -2.70
CA HIS A 103 2.04 2.88 -1.83
C HIS A 103 2.22 2.49 -0.36
N GLY A 104 3.14 3.18 0.30
CA GLY A 104 3.38 3.05 1.74
C GLY A 104 2.45 3.96 2.52
N VAL A 105 1.30 3.46 2.92
CA VAL A 105 0.30 4.26 3.61
C VAL A 105 0.12 3.94 5.05
N HIS A 106 -0.37 4.94 5.76
CA HIS A 106 -1.01 4.76 7.05
C HIS A 106 -2.42 4.18 6.86
N TRP A 107 -2.78 3.19 7.65
CA TRP A 107 -4.08 2.55 7.65
C TRP A 107 -5.29 3.48 7.73
N TRP A 108 -5.14 4.65 8.36
CA TRP A 108 -6.25 5.58 8.59
C TRP A 108 -6.48 6.61 7.50
N THR A 109 -5.64 6.67 6.46
CA THR A 109 -5.78 7.69 5.40
C THR A 109 -6.66 7.26 4.23
N GLY A 110 -7.25 6.07 4.29
CA GLY A 110 -8.10 5.55 3.24
C GLY A 110 -7.40 5.36 1.88
N PRO A 111 -6.17 4.82 1.88
CA PRO A 111 -5.28 4.80 0.71
C PRO A 111 -5.86 4.05 -0.47
N ILE A 112 -6.67 3.05 -0.19
CA ILE A 112 -7.26 2.22 -1.22
C ILE A 112 -8.29 2.97 -2.04
N ALA A 113 -8.78 4.11 -1.56
CA ALA A 113 -9.72 4.96 -2.30
C ALA A 113 -9.13 5.49 -3.63
N GLU A 114 -7.81 5.63 -3.72
CA GLU A 114 -7.12 6.07 -4.94
C GLU A 114 -6.89 4.91 -5.94
N ALA A 115 -6.98 3.66 -5.49
CA ALA A 115 -6.70 2.50 -6.35
C ALA A 115 -7.56 2.46 -7.62
N PRO A 116 -8.88 2.69 -7.60
CA PRO A 116 -9.70 2.68 -8.82
C PRO A 116 -9.21 3.68 -9.86
N LYS A 117 -8.79 4.87 -9.43
CA LYS A 117 -8.28 5.92 -10.32
C LYS A 117 -6.93 5.54 -10.93
N LEU A 118 -6.02 5.02 -10.11
CA LEU A 118 -4.72 4.54 -10.55
C LEU A 118 -4.87 3.39 -11.55
N LEU A 119 -5.73 2.42 -11.26
CA LEU A 119 -6.00 1.26 -12.11
C LEU A 119 -6.66 1.67 -13.43
N ALA A 120 -7.63 2.56 -13.40
CA ALA A 120 -8.27 3.05 -14.62
C ALA A 120 -7.26 3.71 -15.57
N SER A 121 -6.34 4.51 -15.02
CA SER A 121 -5.26 5.14 -15.80
C SER A 121 -4.21 4.14 -16.25
N GLY A 122 -3.70 3.30 -15.33
CA GLY A 122 -2.58 2.41 -15.61
C GLY A 122 -2.94 1.25 -16.54
N LEU A 123 -4.09 0.60 -16.32
CA LEU A 123 -4.52 -0.54 -17.13
C LEU A 123 -4.92 -0.17 -18.56
N GLN A 124 -5.26 1.10 -18.80
CA GLN A 124 -5.54 1.59 -20.15
C GLN A 124 -4.29 1.53 -21.03
N SER A 125 -3.11 1.80 -20.47
CA SER A 125 -1.85 1.89 -21.19
C SER A 125 -0.91 0.69 -20.94
N ASN A 126 -1.12 -0.04 -19.84
CA ASN A 126 -0.36 -1.22 -19.48
C ASN A 126 -1.29 -2.29 -18.88
N PRO A 127 -1.69 -3.34 -19.63
CA PRO A 127 -2.61 -4.39 -19.16
C PRO A 127 -2.07 -5.19 -17.97
N ASN A 128 -0.76 -5.11 -17.69
CA ASN A 128 -0.09 -5.77 -16.57
C ASN A 128 0.12 -4.85 -15.36
N PHE A 129 -0.39 -3.62 -15.41
CA PHE A 129 -0.27 -2.67 -14.30
C PHE A 129 -0.92 -3.23 -13.02
N ARG A 130 -0.21 -3.09 -11.90
CA ARG A 130 -0.63 -3.58 -10.57
C ARG A 130 -0.39 -2.53 -9.51
N VAL A 131 -1.24 -2.54 -8.49
CA VAL A 131 -1.14 -1.64 -7.32
C VAL A 131 -0.87 -2.46 -6.07
N TYR A 132 0.15 -2.10 -5.32
CA TYR A 132 0.52 -2.73 -4.06
C TYR A 132 0.36 -1.75 -2.91
N TYR A 133 -0.43 -2.15 -1.91
CA TYR A 133 -0.62 -1.38 -0.68
C TYR A 133 0.16 -1.99 0.47
N GLN A 134 1.04 -1.20 1.06
CA GLN A 134 1.72 -1.60 2.28
C GLN A 134 0.74 -1.54 3.46
N ALA A 135 0.38 -2.68 4.00
CA ALA A 135 -0.26 -2.81 5.29
C ALA A 135 0.80 -2.62 6.38
N ALA A 136 0.98 -1.37 6.82
CA ALA A 136 1.98 -1.00 7.80
C ALA A 136 1.56 -1.40 9.25
N TRP A 137 2.45 -1.20 10.20
CA TRP A 137 2.14 -1.19 11.63
C TRP A 137 1.23 -0.01 12.00
N LEU A 138 0.77 0.08 13.22
CA LEU A 138 -0.17 1.12 13.67
C LEU A 138 0.53 2.16 14.55
N VAL A 139 0.12 3.43 14.39
CA VAL A 139 0.51 4.50 15.33
C VAL A 139 0.03 4.12 16.73
N GLY A 140 0.94 4.28 17.71
CA GLY A 140 0.63 3.96 19.08
C GLY A 140 0.10 2.53 19.28
N ASP A 141 0.56 1.58 18.40
CA ASP A 141 0.12 0.18 18.40
C ASP A 141 -1.40 0.00 18.28
N GLY A 142 -2.10 0.99 17.72
CA GLY A 142 -3.55 0.93 17.59
C GLY A 142 -4.30 0.99 18.93
N ARG A 143 -3.69 1.48 20.00
CA ARG A 143 -4.29 1.51 21.36
C ARG A 143 -5.63 2.23 21.42
N HIS A 144 -5.86 3.20 20.50
CA HIS A 144 -7.15 3.87 20.35
C HIS A 144 -8.29 2.95 19.83
N LEU A 145 -7.96 1.76 19.32
CA LEU A 145 -8.91 0.76 18.84
C LEU A 145 -9.34 -0.21 19.96
N PHE A 146 -8.69 -0.13 21.13
CA PHE A 146 -9.05 -0.98 22.29
C PHE A 146 -10.18 -0.33 23.09
N PRO A 147 -10.96 -1.13 23.81
CA PRO A 147 -11.99 -0.62 24.71
C PRO A 147 -11.43 0.39 25.73
N GLU A 148 -12.21 1.41 26.04
CA GLU A 148 -11.83 2.47 27.00
C GLU A 148 -11.27 1.88 28.30
N GLY A 149 -10.18 2.50 28.78
CA GLY A 149 -9.52 2.16 30.06
C GLY A 149 -8.51 1.03 29.99
N ARG A 150 -8.25 0.41 28.85
CA ARG A 150 -7.31 -0.71 28.79
C ARG A 150 -5.85 -0.37 28.61
N ARG A 151 -5.51 0.78 27.98
CA ARG A 151 -4.10 1.13 27.65
C ARG A 151 -3.88 2.64 27.64
N ASP A 152 -2.84 3.06 28.29
CA ASP A 152 -2.33 4.43 28.14
C ASP A 152 -1.81 4.66 26.72
N PRO A 153 -2.00 5.88 26.15
CA PRO A 153 -1.45 6.22 24.86
C PRO A 153 0.08 6.15 24.89
N ILE A 154 0.69 5.79 23.76
CA ILE A 154 2.14 5.90 23.54
C ILE A 154 2.52 7.38 23.57
N LYS A 155 3.36 7.80 24.51
CA LYS A 155 3.83 9.17 24.67
C LYS A 155 5.32 9.30 24.35
N VAL A 156 6.07 8.28 24.69
CA VAL A 156 7.51 8.18 24.44
C VAL A 156 7.84 6.85 23.79
N ILE A 157 8.97 6.78 23.14
CA ILE A 157 9.38 5.58 22.39
C ILE A 157 9.45 4.32 23.29
N ALA A 158 9.87 4.47 24.54
CA ALA A 158 9.94 3.35 25.51
C ALA A 158 8.57 2.72 25.84
N ASP A 159 7.47 3.42 25.60
CA ASP A 159 6.12 2.88 25.87
C ASP A 159 5.78 1.69 24.95
N TYR A 160 6.50 1.55 23.82
CA TYR A 160 6.35 0.38 22.93
C TYR A 160 6.81 -0.92 23.59
N ASP A 161 7.70 -0.86 24.58
CA ASP A 161 8.18 -2.03 25.33
C ASP A 161 7.08 -2.64 26.20
N LEU A 162 6.05 -1.85 26.54
CA LEU A 162 4.90 -2.27 27.33
C LEU A 162 3.75 -2.82 26.47
N SER A 163 3.90 -2.87 25.18
CA SER A 163 2.84 -3.33 24.27
C SER A 163 2.70 -4.84 24.29
N ASP A 164 1.48 -5.31 24.50
CA ASP A 164 1.11 -6.71 24.32
C ASP A 164 0.98 -7.02 22.83
N LEU A 165 1.75 -7.98 22.32
CA LEU A 165 1.77 -8.30 20.89
C LEU A 165 0.49 -8.96 20.38
N ALA A 166 -0.28 -9.64 21.26
CA ALA A 166 -1.57 -10.17 20.87
C ALA A 166 -2.58 -9.04 20.63
N ASP A 167 -2.57 -8.02 21.49
CA ASP A 167 -3.38 -6.82 21.28
C ASP A 167 -2.98 -6.06 20.01
N VAL A 168 -1.67 -5.90 19.78
CA VAL A 168 -1.14 -5.27 18.53
C VAL A 168 -1.60 -6.04 17.31
N GLN A 169 -1.49 -7.36 17.29
CA GLN A 169 -1.92 -8.20 16.18
C GLN A 169 -3.44 -8.10 15.97
N ASN A 170 -4.23 -8.08 17.04
CA ASN A 170 -5.68 -7.90 16.95
C ASN A 170 -6.06 -6.55 16.35
N ALA A 171 -5.34 -5.46 16.73
CA ALA A 171 -5.56 -4.14 16.16
C ALA A 171 -5.21 -4.09 14.66
N ILE A 172 -4.09 -4.67 14.27
CA ILE A 172 -3.68 -4.80 12.86
C ILE A 172 -4.74 -5.57 12.08
N SER A 173 -5.15 -6.76 12.55
CA SER A 173 -6.14 -7.61 11.88
C SER A 173 -7.48 -6.89 11.70
N LYS A 174 -7.96 -6.19 12.74
CA LYS A 174 -9.20 -5.40 12.69
C LYS A 174 -9.14 -4.27 11.66
N THR A 175 -8.02 -3.54 11.61
CA THR A 175 -7.82 -2.46 10.67
C THR A 175 -7.67 -2.99 9.25
N ARG A 176 -6.94 -4.09 9.09
CA ARG A 176 -6.67 -4.73 7.82
C ARG A 176 -7.93 -5.24 7.13
N LYS A 177 -8.91 -5.75 7.89
CA LYS A 177 -10.16 -6.28 7.35
C LYS A 177 -10.88 -5.31 6.39
N SER A 178 -10.91 -4.02 6.72
CA SER A 178 -11.54 -3.02 5.86
C SER A 178 -10.78 -2.81 4.54
N VAL A 179 -9.45 -2.96 4.56
CA VAL A 179 -8.60 -2.87 3.36
C VAL A 179 -8.78 -4.11 2.50
N GLU A 180 -8.83 -5.29 3.10
CA GLU A 180 -9.08 -6.56 2.41
C GLU A 180 -10.43 -6.55 1.69
N ASP A 181 -11.50 -6.10 2.36
CA ASP A 181 -12.83 -5.98 1.75
C ASP A 181 -12.84 -5.02 0.56
N ALA A 182 -12.04 -3.96 0.61
CA ALA A 182 -11.89 -3.02 -0.51
C ALA A 182 -11.07 -3.63 -1.66
N VAL A 183 -9.99 -4.37 -1.35
CA VAL A 183 -9.19 -5.11 -2.35
C VAL A 183 -10.06 -6.14 -3.08
N ASP A 184 -10.86 -6.92 -2.34
CA ASP A 184 -11.75 -7.92 -2.92
C ASP A 184 -12.75 -7.29 -3.90
N LYS A 185 -13.39 -6.17 -3.51
CA LYS A 185 -14.32 -5.43 -4.38
C LYS A 185 -13.65 -4.94 -5.66
N ILE A 186 -12.45 -4.35 -5.53
CA ILE A 186 -11.71 -3.84 -6.69
C ILE A 186 -11.31 -5.00 -7.61
N ASN A 187 -10.69 -6.05 -7.08
CA ASN A 187 -10.26 -7.20 -7.86
C ASN A 187 -11.44 -7.90 -8.54
N GLN A 188 -12.60 -7.99 -7.86
CA GLN A 188 -13.83 -8.50 -8.46
C GLN A 188 -14.32 -7.64 -9.64
N GLN A 189 -14.27 -6.30 -9.53
CA GLN A 189 -14.64 -5.38 -10.62
C GLN A 189 -13.78 -5.57 -11.87
N TYR A 190 -12.48 -5.87 -11.69
CA TYR A 190 -11.56 -6.09 -12.80
C TYR A 190 -11.53 -7.57 -13.29
N GLY A 191 -12.23 -8.48 -12.61
CA GLY A 191 -12.25 -9.91 -12.94
C GLY A 191 -10.88 -10.59 -12.81
N LYS A 192 -9.91 -9.93 -12.17
CA LYS A 192 -8.54 -10.41 -11.94
C LYS A 192 -7.91 -9.68 -10.76
N SER A 193 -6.86 -10.25 -10.16
CA SER A 193 -6.10 -9.59 -9.11
C SER A 193 -5.22 -8.50 -9.71
N VAL A 194 -5.52 -7.24 -9.38
CA VAL A 194 -4.79 -6.03 -9.81
C VAL A 194 -4.34 -5.18 -8.62
N VAL A 195 -4.93 -5.42 -7.44
CA VAL A 195 -4.53 -4.81 -6.17
C VAL A 195 -4.11 -5.90 -5.21
N PHE A 196 -3.01 -5.66 -4.52
CA PHE A 196 -2.40 -6.59 -3.57
C PHE A 196 -2.01 -5.87 -2.28
N ILE A 197 -1.82 -6.62 -1.20
CA ILE A 197 -1.38 -6.11 0.10
C ILE A 197 0.03 -6.60 0.40
N VAL A 198 0.93 -5.67 0.76
CA VAL A 198 2.25 -5.99 1.31
C VAL A 198 2.13 -6.04 2.84
N PRO A 199 2.18 -7.21 3.50
CA PRO A 199 1.81 -7.39 4.91
C PRO A 199 2.94 -7.01 5.87
N VAL A 200 3.46 -5.79 5.78
CA VAL A 200 4.64 -5.34 6.57
C VAL A 200 4.31 -5.26 8.06
N GLY A 201 3.11 -4.82 8.43
CA GLY A 201 2.69 -4.74 9.84
C GLY A 201 2.72 -6.09 10.54
N ASP A 202 2.24 -7.15 9.85
CA ASP A 202 2.31 -8.53 10.34
C ASP A 202 3.75 -9.01 10.48
N ALA A 203 4.61 -8.71 9.49
CA ALA A 203 6.03 -9.04 9.55
C ALA A 203 6.75 -8.32 10.71
N VAL A 204 6.45 -7.05 10.94
CA VAL A 204 6.98 -6.27 12.08
C VAL A 204 6.53 -6.86 13.41
N THR A 205 5.28 -7.30 13.53
CA THR A 205 4.79 -7.94 14.76
C THR A 205 5.50 -9.27 15.03
N LYS A 206 5.77 -10.08 14.00
CA LYS A 206 6.61 -11.29 14.11
C LYS A 206 8.03 -10.96 14.58
N LEU A 207 8.66 -9.91 14.04
CA LEU A 207 9.99 -9.46 14.47
C LEU A 207 9.98 -9.01 15.95
N ARG A 208 8.97 -8.25 16.37
CA ARG A 208 8.79 -7.85 17.77
C ARG A 208 8.68 -9.08 18.67
N GLY A 209 7.97 -10.12 18.24
CA GLY A 209 7.88 -11.39 18.96
C GLY A 209 9.24 -12.07 19.13
N MET A 210 10.10 -12.03 18.12
CA MET A 210 11.48 -12.55 18.23
C MET A 210 12.33 -11.76 19.25
N ILE A 211 12.19 -10.41 19.25
CA ILE A 211 12.89 -9.54 20.20
C ILE A 211 12.43 -9.83 21.63
N VAL A 212 11.13 -9.85 21.90
CA VAL A 212 10.55 -10.15 23.23
C VAL A 212 10.97 -11.53 23.72
N ALA A 213 11.07 -12.51 22.83
CA ALA A 213 11.54 -13.86 23.15
C ALA A 213 13.06 -13.99 23.29
N GLY A 214 13.84 -12.89 23.14
CA GLY A 214 15.30 -12.91 23.17
C GLY A 214 15.96 -13.72 22.04
N LYS A 215 15.25 -13.87 20.91
CA LYS A 215 15.68 -14.66 19.75
C LYS A 215 16.14 -13.81 18.57
N TYR A 216 16.14 -12.49 18.69
CA TYR A 216 16.68 -11.60 17.68
C TYR A 216 17.98 -10.97 18.17
N PRO A 217 19.13 -11.20 17.51
CA PRO A 217 20.41 -10.73 17.98
C PRO A 217 20.55 -9.21 17.87
N GLY A 218 21.11 -8.59 18.92
CA GLY A 218 21.45 -7.16 18.95
C GLY A 218 20.31 -6.21 19.32
N LEU A 219 19.05 -6.68 19.43
CA LEU A 219 17.94 -5.92 19.97
C LEU A 219 17.32 -6.67 21.15
N THR A 220 16.98 -5.96 22.21
CA THR A 220 16.39 -6.51 23.43
C THR A 220 15.03 -5.91 23.78
N LYS A 221 14.68 -4.81 23.12
CA LYS A 221 13.47 -4.04 23.36
C LYS A 221 12.72 -3.75 22.07
N GLN A 222 11.40 -3.74 22.12
CA GLN A 222 10.55 -3.41 20.99
C GLN A 222 10.74 -1.95 20.53
N SER A 223 11.01 -1.04 21.47
CA SER A 223 11.25 0.38 21.22
C SER A 223 12.47 0.63 20.33
N GLU A 224 13.47 -0.27 20.30
CA GLU A 224 14.67 -0.15 19.47
C GLU A 224 14.40 -0.29 17.96
N LEU A 225 13.19 -0.69 17.59
CA LEU A 225 12.75 -0.74 16.19
C LEU A 225 12.36 0.62 15.61
N TRP A 226 12.14 1.62 16.46
CA TRP A 226 11.57 2.91 16.07
C TRP A 226 12.56 4.05 16.28
N ASN A 227 12.42 5.10 15.46
CA ASN A 227 13.20 6.32 15.61
C ASN A 227 12.56 7.32 16.58
N ASP A 228 11.24 7.20 16.82
CA ASP A 228 10.48 8.10 17.68
C ASP A 228 9.14 7.48 18.14
N ALA A 229 8.36 8.23 18.93
CA ALA A 229 7.06 7.80 19.42
C ALA A 229 5.97 7.73 18.33
N MET A 230 6.17 8.36 17.16
CA MET A 230 5.29 8.28 15.99
C MET A 230 5.56 7.02 15.14
N PRO A 231 6.14 6.02 15.62
CA PRO A 231 6.94 4.88 15.17
C PRO A 231 7.47 5.00 13.73
N HIS A 232 8.24 6.05 13.48
CA HIS A 232 9.04 6.09 12.25
C HIS A 232 10.01 4.91 12.24
N PRO A 233 10.14 4.18 11.11
CA PRO A 233 10.89 2.93 11.07
C PRO A 233 12.39 3.12 11.30
N GLY A 234 12.95 2.36 12.22
CA GLY A 234 14.39 2.15 12.34
C GLY A 234 14.92 1.18 11.27
N ALA A 235 16.24 0.97 11.25
CA ALA A 235 16.92 0.20 10.20
C ALA A 235 16.33 -1.22 9.99
N HIS A 236 16.04 -1.93 11.08
CA HIS A 236 15.49 -3.30 11.01
C HIS A 236 14.10 -3.36 10.39
N VAL A 237 13.25 -2.39 10.69
CA VAL A 237 11.91 -2.28 10.09
C VAL A 237 12.02 -1.90 8.61
N MET A 238 12.91 -0.98 8.25
CA MET A 238 13.16 -0.61 6.85
C MET A 238 13.69 -1.79 6.02
N ALA A 239 14.58 -2.62 6.60
CA ALA A 239 15.07 -3.83 5.94
C ALA A 239 13.94 -4.83 5.72
N LEU A 240 13.08 -5.02 6.72
CA LEU A 240 11.92 -5.90 6.61
C LEU A 240 10.91 -5.41 5.55
N GLN A 241 10.68 -4.09 5.48
CA GLN A 241 9.90 -3.48 4.39
C GLN A 241 10.49 -3.81 3.01
N ALA A 242 11.81 -3.62 2.84
CA ALA A 242 12.49 -3.88 1.58
C ALA A 242 12.37 -5.36 1.18
N TYR A 243 12.55 -6.29 2.11
CA TYR A 243 12.40 -7.72 1.87
C TYR A 243 10.96 -8.11 1.52
N CYS A 244 9.96 -7.56 2.21
CA CYS A 244 8.55 -7.84 1.90
C CYS A 244 8.18 -7.33 0.51
N HIS A 245 8.58 -6.11 0.14
CA HIS A 245 8.34 -5.56 -1.19
C HIS A 245 9.06 -6.35 -2.29
N PHE A 246 10.33 -6.72 -2.08
CA PHE A 246 11.06 -7.57 -3.02
C PHE A 246 10.34 -8.91 -3.23
N ALA A 247 9.99 -9.59 -2.12
CA ALA A 247 9.33 -10.88 -2.17
C ALA A 247 8.01 -10.83 -2.94
N LEU A 248 7.21 -9.78 -2.73
CA LEU A 248 5.92 -9.62 -3.38
C LEU A 248 6.04 -9.16 -4.84
N ILE A 249 6.93 -8.20 -5.15
CA ILE A 249 7.10 -7.70 -6.52
C ILE A 249 7.59 -8.80 -7.46
N TYR A 250 8.53 -9.63 -7.00
CA TYR A 250 9.22 -10.63 -7.80
C TYR A 250 8.75 -12.06 -7.55
N HIS A 251 7.85 -12.28 -6.60
CA HIS A 251 7.40 -13.61 -6.17
C HIS A 251 8.58 -14.54 -5.84
N MET A 252 9.62 -13.97 -5.22
CA MET A 252 10.87 -14.67 -4.91
C MET A 252 11.20 -14.56 -3.42
N SER A 253 11.75 -15.66 -2.87
CA SER A 253 12.32 -15.61 -1.54
C SER A 253 13.54 -14.70 -1.49
N PRO A 254 13.63 -13.76 -0.53
CA PRO A 254 14.81 -12.91 -0.35
C PRO A 254 15.98 -13.64 0.32
N LYS A 255 15.88 -14.94 0.58
CA LYS A 255 16.91 -15.73 1.27
C LYS A 255 18.26 -15.59 0.56
N GLY A 256 19.30 -15.25 1.34
CA GLY A 256 20.66 -15.08 0.85
C GLY A 256 20.93 -13.72 0.19
N LEU A 257 19.95 -12.82 0.09
CA LEU A 257 20.15 -11.48 -0.44
C LEU A 257 20.54 -10.52 0.70
N ALA A 258 21.79 -10.09 0.73
CA ALA A 258 22.32 -9.27 1.82
C ALA A 258 21.96 -7.79 1.67
N LEU A 259 21.68 -7.14 2.80
CA LEU A 259 21.65 -5.69 2.97
C LEU A 259 22.80 -5.28 3.90
N LYS A 260 23.40 -4.12 3.64
CA LYS A 260 24.50 -3.61 4.45
C LYS A 260 24.03 -3.13 5.83
N GLY A 261 24.87 -3.29 6.83
CA GLY A 261 24.61 -2.80 8.20
C GLY A 261 23.96 -3.81 9.14
N PHE A 262 23.84 -5.07 8.72
CA PHE A 262 23.27 -6.17 9.51
C PHE A 262 24.25 -7.35 9.57
N THR A 263 24.14 -8.16 10.62
CA THR A 263 24.83 -9.46 10.69
C THR A 263 24.10 -10.49 9.84
N ASP A 264 24.81 -11.56 9.44
CA ASP A 264 24.20 -12.65 8.67
C ASP A 264 23.03 -13.32 9.41
N GLU A 265 23.12 -13.42 10.73
CA GLU A 265 22.05 -13.95 11.58
C GLU A 265 20.81 -13.04 11.56
N GLN A 266 21.00 -11.72 11.71
CA GLN A 266 19.90 -10.74 11.58
C GLN A 266 19.24 -10.82 10.20
N LEU A 267 20.06 -10.86 9.14
CA LEU A 267 19.56 -10.97 7.76
C LEU A 267 18.76 -12.25 7.56
N GLY A 268 19.26 -13.38 8.04
CA GLY A 268 18.57 -14.67 7.93
C GLY A 268 17.18 -14.65 8.58
N ILE A 269 17.07 -14.02 9.75
CA ILE A 269 15.78 -13.87 10.46
C ILE A 269 14.83 -12.93 9.69
N LEU A 270 15.31 -11.75 9.27
CA LEU A 270 14.50 -10.77 8.53
C LEU A 270 13.99 -11.34 7.19
N GLN A 271 14.84 -12.03 6.43
CA GLN A 271 14.50 -12.70 5.19
C GLN A 271 13.45 -13.79 5.39
N LYS A 272 13.62 -14.59 6.45
CA LYS A 272 12.66 -15.64 6.81
C LYS A 272 11.30 -15.05 7.16
N ILE A 273 11.27 -14.07 8.06
CA ILE A 273 10.01 -13.40 8.45
C ILE A 273 9.31 -12.80 7.23
N ALA A 274 10.04 -12.07 6.38
CA ALA A 274 9.47 -11.45 5.19
C ALA A 274 8.86 -12.49 4.25
N TRP A 275 9.61 -13.56 3.92
CA TRP A 275 9.13 -14.59 3.01
C TRP A 275 7.93 -15.36 3.55
N GLU A 276 7.98 -15.82 4.80
CA GLU A 276 6.87 -16.53 5.44
C GLU A 276 5.62 -15.65 5.51
N THR A 277 5.78 -14.36 5.85
CA THR A 277 4.64 -13.45 5.95
C THR A 277 4.02 -13.17 4.58
N VAL A 278 4.82 -12.87 3.56
CA VAL A 278 4.32 -12.55 2.23
C VAL A 278 3.78 -13.80 1.52
N SER A 279 4.46 -14.95 1.61
CA SER A 279 4.03 -16.18 0.92
C SER A 279 2.79 -16.84 1.54
N GLU A 280 2.53 -16.59 2.82
CA GLU A 280 1.34 -17.11 3.52
C GLU A 280 0.12 -16.20 3.38
N ASP A 281 0.32 -14.94 3.05
CA ASP A 281 -0.72 -13.94 2.95
C ASP A 281 -1.57 -14.13 1.69
N PRO A 282 -2.90 -14.31 1.82
CA PRO A 282 -3.77 -14.53 0.66
C PRO A 282 -3.90 -13.31 -0.26
N TYR A 283 -3.64 -12.09 0.26
CA TYR A 283 -3.73 -10.84 -0.49
C TYR A 283 -2.40 -10.41 -1.12
N ALA A 284 -1.31 -11.14 -0.85
CA ALA A 284 -0.01 -10.90 -1.51
C ALA A 284 0.08 -11.52 -2.91
N GLY A 285 -0.86 -12.41 -3.28
CA GLY A 285 -0.94 -12.98 -4.62
C GLY A 285 0.11 -14.04 -4.95
N ILE A 286 0.95 -14.46 -4.01
CA ILE A 286 1.99 -15.48 -4.26
C ILE A 286 1.38 -16.88 -4.43
N LYS A 287 0.28 -17.18 -3.73
CA LYS A 287 -0.40 -18.48 -3.79
C LYS A 287 -1.39 -18.64 -4.95
N GLU A 288 -1.63 -17.64 -5.76
CA GLU A 288 -2.55 -17.73 -6.91
C GLU A 288 -2.10 -18.71 -8.01
N VAL A 289 -0.85 -19.14 -7.97
CA VAL A 289 -0.31 -20.11 -8.94
C VAL A 289 -0.87 -21.53 -8.76
N ALA A 290 -1.65 -21.80 -7.71
CA ALA A 290 -2.07 -23.16 -7.35
C ALA A 290 -3.60 -23.39 -7.33
N LYS A 291 -4.41 -22.58 -8.02
CA LYS A 291 -5.80 -23.02 -8.30
C LYS A 291 -5.78 -23.91 -9.54
N PRO A 292 -6.13 -25.22 -9.43
CA PRO A 292 -6.27 -26.06 -10.61
C PRO A 292 -7.35 -25.44 -11.49
N GLN A 293 -7.03 -25.13 -12.74
CA GLN A 293 -8.02 -24.91 -13.78
C GLN A 293 -8.80 -26.23 -14.01
N GLY A 294 -9.75 -26.47 -13.14
CA GLY A 294 -10.80 -27.43 -13.40
C GLY A 294 -11.75 -26.83 -14.40
N SER A 295 -11.73 -27.33 -15.62
CA SER A 295 -12.78 -27.14 -16.59
C SER A 295 -14.08 -27.68 -16.02
N ALA A 296 -14.83 -26.84 -15.30
CA ALA A 296 -16.18 -27.12 -14.90
C ALA A 296 -17.13 -26.34 -15.84
N LYS A 297 -17.81 -27.12 -16.69
CA LYS A 297 -19.02 -26.76 -17.42
C LYS A 297 -19.99 -26.14 -16.41
N VAL A 298 -20.24 -24.86 -16.52
CA VAL A 298 -21.17 -24.14 -15.64
C VAL A 298 -22.58 -24.48 -16.09
N GLU A 299 -23.27 -25.34 -15.35
CA GLU A 299 -24.75 -25.38 -15.33
C GLU A 299 -25.25 -24.26 -14.40
N PRO A 300 -26.36 -23.58 -14.73
CA PRO A 300 -26.85 -22.45 -13.96
C PRO A 300 -27.45 -22.91 -12.64
N VAL A 301 -26.75 -22.66 -11.52
CA VAL A 301 -27.31 -22.81 -10.18
C VAL A 301 -28.14 -21.59 -9.82
N ALA A 302 -29.38 -21.84 -9.45
CA ALA A 302 -30.35 -20.85 -9.02
C ALA A 302 -29.81 -19.99 -7.84
N THR A 303 -29.75 -18.68 -8.05
CA THR A 303 -29.36 -17.68 -7.07
C THR A 303 -30.42 -17.48 -6.02
N THR A 304 -30.10 -17.74 -4.76
CA THR A 304 -30.83 -17.22 -3.60
C THR A 304 -30.07 -16.06 -2.98
N ASN A 305 -30.69 -14.88 -3.05
CA ASN A 305 -30.56 -13.72 -2.17
C ASN A 305 -29.15 -13.17 -1.84
N ALA A 306 -28.48 -12.57 -2.83
CA ALA A 306 -27.61 -11.42 -2.60
C ALA A 306 -28.23 -10.22 -3.33
N ALA A 307 -28.32 -9.07 -2.67
CA ALA A 307 -28.86 -7.86 -3.29
C ALA A 307 -28.10 -7.55 -4.60
N PRO A 308 -28.78 -7.24 -5.69
CA PRO A 308 -28.15 -7.10 -7.01
C PRO A 308 -27.28 -5.85 -7.04
N ALA A 309 -25.97 -6.04 -7.14
CA ALA A 309 -24.94 -4.98 -7.21
C ALA A 309 -24.94 -4.21 -8.54
N SER A 310 -25.95 -4.34 -9.40
CA SER A 310 -25.98 -3.68 -10.72
C SER A 310 -27.34 -3.15 -11.18
N ALA A 311 -28.27 -2.90 -10.28
CA ALA A 311 -29.53 -2.28 -10.69
C ALA A 311 -29.29 -0.83 -11.11
N VAL A 312 -29.57 -0.52 -12.38
CA VAL A 312 -29.64 0.87 -12.85
C VAL A 312 -30.74 1.56 -12.04
N PRO A 313 -30.47 2.74 -11.42
CA PRO A 313 -31.52 3.49 -10.72
C PRO A 313 -32.77 3.68 -11.59
N ALA A 314 -33.95 3.63 -10.98
CA ALA A 314 -35.21 3.74 -11.70
C ALA A 314 -35.31 5.05 -12.52
N GLU A 315 -34.66 6.12 -12.02
CA GLU A 315 -34.55 7.43 -12.64
C GLU A 315 -33.70 7.42 -13.92
N LEU A 316 -32.85 6.40 -14.08
CA LEU A 316 -31.97 6.20 -15.23
C LEU A 316 -32.48 5.03 -16.12
N LYS A 317 -33.79 4.84 -16.19
CA LYS A 317 -34.37 3.78 -17.06
C LYS A 317 -33.88 3.94 -18.51
N GLY A 318 -33.25 2.87 -19.04
CA GLY A 318 -32.68 2.85 -20.39
C GLY A 318 -31.21 3.26 -20.46
N TRP A 319 -30.60 3.69 -19.35
CA TRP A 319 -29.17 3.97 -19.27
C TRP A 319 -28.40 2.69 -18.99
N GLN A 320 -27.14 2.69 -19.36
CA GLN A 320 -26.21 1.58 -19.09
C GLN A 320 -25.17 1.99 -18.06
N SER A 321 -24.93 1.12 -17.10
CA SER A 321 -23.79 1.27 -16.21
C SER A 321 -22.48 1.16 -17.01
N THR A 322 -21.56 2.06 -16.76
CA THR A 322 -20.25 2.07 -17.44
C THR A 322 -19.11 2.11 -16.44
N ALA A 323 -18.07 1.32 -16.70
CA ALA A 323 -16.81 1.38 -15.98
C ALA A 323 -15.89 2.48 -16.55
N VAL A 324 -16.26 3.09 -17.68
CA VAL A 324 -15.53 4.21 -18.27
C VAL A 324 -15.74 5.44 -17.41
N LEU A 325 -14.65 6.01 -16.91
CA LEU A 325 -14.70 7.24 -16.14
C LEU A 325 -15.22 8.38 -17.05
N PRO A 326 -16.10 9.22 -16.53
CA PRO A 326 -16.55 10.40 -17.26
C PRO A 326 -15.40 11.41 -17.41
N ASP A 327 -15.60 12.39 -18.26
CA ASP A 327 -14.65 13.50 -18.47
C ASP A 327 -14.24 14.17 -17.15
N LYS A 328 -13.04 14.74 -17.14
CA LYS A 328 -12.48 15.45 -15.97
C LYS A 328 -13.41 16.54 -15.43
N ALA A 329 -14.15 17.23 -16.30
CA ALA A 329 -15.12 18.26 -15.90
C ALA A 329 -16.25 17.65 -15.06
N VAL A 330 -16.78 16.49 -15.45
CA VAL A 330 -17.80 15.74 -14.69
C VAL A 330 -17.23 15.26 -13.36
N ILE A 331 -16.00 14.75 -13.35
CA ILE A 331 -15.33 14.30 -12.13
C ILE A 331 -15.14 15.46 -11.14
N THR A 332 -14.71 16.61 -11.63
CA THR A 332 -14.56 17.81 -10.80
C THR A 332 -15.90 18.26 -10.23
N ASP A 333 -16.94 18.33 -11.06
CA ASP A 333 -18.25 18.82 -10.66
C ASP A 333 -18.92 17.93 -9.60
N TYR A 334 -18.90 16.60 -9.75
CA TYR A 334 -19.49 15.72 -8.73
C TYR A 334 -18.67 15.70 -7.43
N ASN A 335 -17.35 15.84 -7.50
CA ASN A 335 -16.52 15.96 -6.30
C ASN A 335 -16.83 17.27 -5.55
N ASP A 336 -17.04 18.36 -6.25
CA ASP A 336 -17.46 19.63 -5.64
C ASP A 336 -18.85 19.51 -5.02
N TYR A 337 -19.79 18.82 -5.70
CA TYR A 337 -21.07 18.49 -5.11
C TYR A 337 -20.96 17.67 -3.81
N ILE A 338 -20.05 16.67 -3.76
CA ILE A 338 -19.79 15.91 -2.52
C ILE A 338 -19.25 16.83 -1.42
N LYS A 339 -18.35 17.77 -1.74
CA LYS A 339 -17.80 18.74 -0.75
C LYS A 339 -18.88 19.67 -0.18
N GLU A 340 -19.92 20.00 -0.96
CA GLU A 340 -21.05 20.83 -0.53
C GLU A 340 -22.03 20.09 0.37
N LEU A 341 -21.97 18.74 0.44
CA LEU A 341 -22.80 17.98 1.39
C LEU A 341 -22.40 18.32 2.85
N PRO A 342 -23.37 18.26 3.80
CA PRO A 342 -23.06 18.33 5.22
C PRO A 342 -21.94 17.33 5.59
N GLN A 343 -21.07 17.69 6.50
CA GLN A 343 -19.91 16.86 6.88
C GLN A 343 -20.31 15.43 7.21
N VAL A 344 -21.38 15.25 8.00
CA VAL A 344 -21.91 13.92 8.39
C VAL A 344 -22.35 13.09 7.19
N GLU A 345 -22.89 13.70 6.13
CA GLU A 345 -23.31 13.00 4.91
C GLU A 345 -22.12 12.71 4.02
N ARG A 346 -21.16 13.62 3.91
CA ARG A 346 -19.93 13.47 3.16
C ARG A 346 -19.10 12.28 3.64
N GLU A 347 -18.99 12.10 4.96
CA GLU A 347 -18.31 10.97 5.59
C GLU A 347 -19.03 9.62 5.39
N ARG A 348 -20.27 9.65 4.89
CA ARG A 348 -21.11 8.48 4.64
C ARG A 348 -21.31 8.15 3.16
N VAL A 349 -20.58 8.82 2.27
CA VAL A 349 -20.55 8.46 0.86
C VAL A 349 -19.96 7.06 0.74
N ALA A 350 -20.78 6.11 0.25
CA ALA A 350 -20.43 4.69 0.22
C ALA A 350 -20.02 4.21 -1.17
N ASP A 351 -20.57 4.84 -2.24
CA ASP A 351 -20.35 4.40 -3.60
C ASP A 351 -20.60 5.54 -4.61
N VAL A 352 -19.90 5.51 -5.74
CA VAL A 352 -20.11 6.41 -6.88
C VAL A 352 -20.13 5.57 -8.16
N ARG A 353 -21.24 5.59 -8.88
CA ARG A 353 -21.43 4.82 -10.13
C ARG A 353 -21.68 5.73 -11.31
N TYR A 354 -21.19 5.31 -12.47
CA TYR A 354 -21.30 6.05 -13.72
C TYR A 354 -22.24 5.36 -14.68
N PHE A 355 -22.99 6.16 -15.44
CA PHE A 355 -23.95 5.69 -16.41
C PHE A 355 -23.86 6.53 -17.67
N THR A 356 -24.21 5.91 -18.81
CA THR A 356 -24.36 6.58 -20.11
C THR A 356 -25.67 6.18 -20.78
N ASP A 357 -26.30 7.10 -21.49
CA ASP A 357 -27.51 6.86 -22.26
C ASP A 357 -27.22 6.37 -23.70
N GLY A 358 -25.92 6.18 -24.04
CA GLY A 358 -25.48 5.81 -25.38
C GLY A 358 -25.56 6.93 -26.42
N THR A 359 -26.12 8.09 -26.08
CA THR A 359 -26.19 9.26 -26.98
C THR A 359 -25.11 10.31 -26.66
N GLY A 360 -24.35 10.09 -25.58
CA GLY A 360 -23.28 10.96 -25.10
C GLY A 360 -23.64 11.78 -23.85
N GLN A 361 -24.82 11.55 -23.25
CA GLN A 361 -25.11 12.04 -21.91
C GLN A 361 -24.52 11.08 -20.89
N ASN A 362 -24.04 11.63 -19.76
CA ASN A 362 -23.48 10.88 -18.65
C ASN A 362 -24.27 11.16 -17.37
N ALA A 363 -24.30 10.20 -16.44
CA ALA A 363 -24.84 10.40 -15.12
C ALA A 363 -23.91 9.80 -14.06
N VAL A 364 -23.86 10.45 -12.90
CA VAL A 364 -23.14 10.00 -11.73
C VAL A 364 -24.12 9.79 -10.59
N ALA A 365 -24.24 8.55 -10.11
CA ALA A 365 -25.06 8.21 -8.95
C ALA A 365 -24.17 8.06 -7.72
N ILE A 366 -24.42 8.84 -6.67
CA ILE A 366 -23.65 8.87 -5.44
C ILE A 366 -24.49 8.24 -4.33
N THR A 367 -24.07 7.12 -3.78
CA THR A 367 -24.77 6.47 -2.66
C THR A 367 -24.27 7.04 -1.33
N VAL A 368 -25.19 7.55 -0.51
CA VAL A 368 -24.91 8.08 0.82
C VAL A 368 -25.69 7.27 1.85
N ASN A 369 -25.00 6.67 2.83
CA ASN A 369 -25.61 5.92 3.92
C ASN A 369 -26.11 6.88 5.02
N GLY A 370 -27.31 7.38 4.92
CA GLY A 370 -27.94 8.26 5.91
C GLY A 370 -28.37 7.54 7.20
N LYS A 371 -28.76 8.32 8.23
CA LYS A 371 -29.34 7.76 9.47
C LYS A 371 -30.65 7.03 9.22
N ASP A 372 -31.44 7.51 8.29
CA ASP A 372 -32.80 7.03 7.99
C ASP A 372 -32.83 6.13 6.73
N GLY A 373 -31.67 5.60 6.34
CA GLY A 373 -31.51 4.75 5.16
C GLY A 373 -30.57 5.36 4.11
N ALA A 374 -30.20 4.55 3.13
CA ALA A 374 -29.34 5.02 2.04
C ALA A 374 -30.16 5.91 1.09
N TRP A 375 -29.58 7.01 0.64
CA TRP A 375 -30.15 7.87 -0.39
C TRP A 375 -29.12 8.10 -1.51
N MET A 376 -29.62 8.45 -2.71
CA MET A 376 -28.78 8.47 -3.88
C MET A 376 -29.06 9.72 -4.74
N PRO A 377 -28.27 10.79 -4.62
CA PRO A 377 -28.28 11.86 -5.59
C PRO A 377 -27.70 11.37 -6.92
N ILE A 378 -28.37 11.71 -8.01
CA ILE A 378 -27.93 11.39 -9.37
C ILE A 378 -27.72 12.70 -10.12
N LEU A 379 -26.48 12.97 -10.50
CA LEU A 379 -26.09 14.13 -11.28
C LEU A 379 -26.10 13.74 -12.76
N VAL A 380 -26.87 14.46 -13.58
CA VAL A 380 -26.98 14.20 -15.02
C VAL A 380 -26.28 15.30 -15.80
N TYR A 381 -25.47 14.93 -16.79
CA TYR A 381 -24.64 15.80 -17.60
C TYR A 381 -25.00 15.70 -19.08
N ASP A 382 -24.89 16.80 -19.82
CA ASP A 382 -25.02 16.83 -21.27
C ASP A 382 -23.77 16.31 -22.00
N LYS A 383 -23.82 16.32 -23.33
CA LYS A 383 -22.70 15.90 -24.20
C LYS A 383 -21.46 16.79 -24.07
N GLN A 384 -21.60 17.98 -23.53
CA GLN A 384 -20.52 18.92 -23.25
C GLN A 384 -20.03 18.83 -21.79
N ASN A 385 -20.45 17.79 -21.06
CA ASN A 385 -20.10 17.53 -19.66
C ASN A 385 -20.57 18.63 -18.68
N LYS A 386 -21.60 19.40 -19.06
CA LYS A 386 -22.24 20.38 -18.19
C LYS A 386 -23.37 19.73 -17.42
N ARG A 387 -23.44 19.93 -16.11
CA ARG A 387 -24.50 19.42 -15.25
C ARG A 387 -25.85 20.02 -15.63
N LEU A 388 -26.78 19.17 -16.03
CA LEU A 388 -28.15 19.54 -16.40
C LEU A 388 -29.08 19.59 -15.20
N ARG A 389 -28.99 18.57 -14.32
CA ARG A 389 -29.89 18.40 -13.17
C ARG A 389 -29.33 17.46 -12.14
N VAL A 390 -29.85 17.55 -10.93
CA VAL A 390 -29.64 16.60 -9.84
C VAL A 390 -31.02 15.95 -9.55
N LEU A 391 -31.03 14.62 -9.64
CA LEU A 391 -32.15 13.80 -9.21
C LEU A 391 -31.83 13.29 -7.79
N LYS A 392 -32.78 13.39 -6.88
CA LYS A 392 -32.61 12.85 -5.51
C LYS A 392 -33.53 11.64 -5.38
N GLN A 393 -32.93 10.49 -5.07
CA GLN A 393 -33.72 9.36 -4.56
C GLN A 393 -33.88 9.57 -3.06
N ALA A 394 -35.11 9.75 -2.60
CA ALA A 394 -35.41 9.81 -1.17
C ALA A 394 -35.02 8.47 -0.51
N PRO A 395 -34.59 8.46 0.76
CA PRO A 395 -34.42 7.22 1.52
C PRO A 395 -35.72 6.44 1.42
N GLY A 396 -35.60 5.16 1.06
CA GLY A 396 -36.70 4.32 0.61
C GLY A 396 -37.96 4.45 1.44
N LYS A 397 -39.05 4.80 0.77
CA LYS A 397 -40.40 4.44 1.18
C LYS A 397 -40.68 3.02 0.76
#